data_a33765f704fcd859590c6491033ec25c
#
_entry.id   a33765f704fcd859590c6491033ec25c
#
_cell.length_a   1.000
_cell.length_b   1.000
_cell.length_c   1.000
_cell.angle_alpha   90.00
_cell.angle_beta   90.00
_cell.angle_gamma   90.00
#
_symmetry.space_group_name_H-M   'P 1'
#
loop_
_entity.id
_entity.type
_entity.pdbx_description
1 polymer ?
#
loop_
_entity_poly.entity_id
_entity_poly.type
_entity_poly.pdbx_seq_one_letter_code
_entity_poly.pdbx_strand_id
1 'polypeptide(L)'
;VKNLLCKDFNVRETATEAFLTFEQLNNEATFDIGILKPRYGIGGIDLSATTDLTCATMLFKTLEDEKRFYVEQMYWIPEELLEKRVNEDKVPYDIWLKRGFVRVSPGNSIFI
;
A
#
# COMPACT_ATOMS: atom_id res chain seq x y z
N VAL A 1 10.13 -27.28 -1.64
CA VAL A 1 9.66 -27.13 -3.01
C VAL A 1 8.66 -26.00 -3.15
N LYS A 2 7.68 -25.89 -2.29
CA LYS A 2 6.72 -24.77 -2.34
C LYS A 2 7.38 -23.40 -2.24
N ASN A 3 8.29 -23.23 -1.29
CA ASN A 3 9.00 -21.95 -1.13
C ASN A 3 9.84 -21.59 -2.34
N LEU A 4 10.46 -22.57 -2.97
CA LEU A 4 11.23 -22.38 -4.20
C LEU A 4 10.32 -21.91 -5.33
N LEU A 5 9.17 -22.55 -5.52
CA LEU A 5 8.21 -22.17 -6.55
C LEU A 5 7.68 -20.75 -6.33
N CYS A 6 7.40 -20.37 -5.09
CA CYS A 6 6.94 -19.02 -4.78
C CYS A 6 7.98 -17.95 -5.10
N LYS A 7 9.25 -18.23 -4.83
CA LYS A 7 10.35 -17.29 -5.12
C LYS A 7 10.70 -17.19 -6.59
N ASP A 8 10.91 -18.33 -7.23
CA ASP A 8 11.47 -18.38 -8.58
C ASP A 8 10.41 -18.22 -9.67
N PHE A 9 9.21 -18.66 -9.42
CA PHE A 9 8.13 -18.66 -10.41
C PHE A 9 6.95 -17.77 -10.02
N ASN A 10 7.07 -17.03 -8.92
CA ASN A 10 6.02 -16.16 -8.42
C ASN A 10 4.67 -16.87 -8.27
N VAL A 11 4.70 -18.10 -7.85
CA VAL A 11 3.52 -18.91 -7.58
C VAL A 11 2.97 -18.55 -6.21
N ARG A 12 1.68 -18.23 -6.16
CA ARG A 12 1.02 -17.88 -4.91
C ARG A 12 0.93 -19.11 -4.00
N GLU A 13 1.46 -18.99 -2.80
CA GLU A 13 1.40 -20.03 -1.80
C GLU A 13 0.35 -19.71 -0.75
N THR A 14 -0.47 -20.71 -0.43
CA THR A 14 -1.47 -20.62 0.65
C THR A 14 -1.04 -21.45 1.86
N ALA A 15 0.25 -21.50 2.12
CA ALA A 15 0.81 -22.35 3.15
C ALA A 15 0.42 -21.91 4.55
N THR A 16 0.45 -22.89 5.47
CA THR A 16 0.17 -22.67 6.89
C THR A 16 1.20 -21.79 7.60
N GLU A 17 2.35 -21.54 6.98
CA GLU A 17 3.42 -20.70 7.51
C GLU A 17 3.18 -19.21 7.30
N ALA A 18 2.21 -18.84 6.48
CA ALA A 18 1.89 -17.42 6.27
C ALA A 18 1.27 -16.82 7.54
N PHE A 19 1.70 -15.61 7.89
CA PHE A 19 1.14 -14.87 9.03
C PHE A 19 -0.37 -14.66 8.89
N LEU A 20 -0.79 -14.30 7.68
CA LEU A 20 -2.20 -14.13 7.34
C LEU A 20 -2.51 -14.86 6.05
N THR A 21 -3.70 -15.40 5.93
CA THR A 21 -4.17 -15.98 4.67
C THR A 21 -4.52 -14.89 3.68
N PHE A 22 -4.60 -15.25 2.39
CA PHE A 22 -5.04 -14.31 1.37
C PHE A 22 -6.44 -13.77 1.67
N GLU A 23 -7.33 -14.61 2.14
CA GLU A 23 -8.70 -14.22 2.49
C GLU A 23 -8.72 -13.21 3.64
N GLN A 24 -7.84 -13.36 4.61
CA GLN A 24 -7.71 -12.42 5.73
C GLN A 24 -7.14 -11.08 5.28
N LEU A 25 -6.23 -11.08 4.31
CA LEU A 25 -5.62 -9.87 3.77
C LEU A 25 -6.52 -9.14 2.79
N ASN A 26 -7.36 -9.87 2.05
CA ASN A 26 -8.19 -9.31 0.99
C ASN A 26 -9.46 -8.69 1.56
N ASN A 27 -9.32 -7.50 2.08
CA ASN A 27 -10.44 -6.74 2.61
C ASN A 27 -10.90 -5.70 1.57
N GLU A 28 -12.05 -5.95 0.98
CA GLU A 28 -12.64 -5.08 -0.03
C GLU A 28 -13.61 -4.04 0.55
N ALA A 29 -13.79 -4.03 1.85
CA ALA A 29 -14.65 -3.07 2.52
C ALA A 29 -14.13 -1.65 2.33
N THR A 30 -15.03 -0.72 2.04
CA THR A 30 -14.70 0.69 1.85
C THR A 30 -15.52 1.54 2.80
N PHE A 31 -15.07 2.77 3.01
CA PHE A 31 -15.76 3.75 3.80
C PHE A 31 -15.55 5.15 3.22
N ASP A 32 -16.45 6.06 3.52
CA ASP A 32 -16.27 7.47 3.16
C ASP A 32 -15.69 8.23 4.35
N ILE A 33 -14.45 8.69 4.21
CA ILE A 33 -13.76 9.42 5.26
C ILE A 33 -14.49 10.73 5.63
N GLY A 34 -15.24 11.30 4.68
CA GLY A 34 -15.98 12.54 4.93
C GLY A 34 -17.14 12.39 5.91
N ILE A 35 -17.71 11.20 6.03
CA ILE A 35 -18.78 10.92 7.00
C ILE A 35 -18.26 10.28 8.28
N LEU A 36 -17.03 9.82 8.28
CA LEU A 36 -16.38 9.26 9.45
C LEU A 36 -16.05 10.37 10.43
N LYS A 37 -16.45 10.21 11.67
CA LYS A 37 -16.12 11.16 12.73
C LYS A 37 -15.09 10.54 13.66
N PRO A 38 -13.82 10.49 13.24
CA PRO A 38 -12.78 9.93 14.08
C PRO A 38 -12.52 10.84 15.28
N ARG A 39 -12.23 10.24 16.41
CA ARG A 39 -11.85 10.98 17.61
C ARG A 39 -10.36 11.12 17.71
N TYR A 40 -9.64 10.13 17.24
CA TYR A 40 -8.19 10.17 17.20
C TYR A 40 -7.69 9.24 16.11
N GLY A 41 -6.49 9.51 15.66
CA GLY A 41 -5.83 8.70 14.67
C GLY A 41 -4.35 8.63 14.95
N ILE A 42 -3.71 7.59 14.44
CA ILE A 42 -2.27 7.41 14.50
C ILE A 42 -1.76 7.36 13.07
N GLY A 43 -0.76 8.18 12.77
CA GLY A 43 -0.13 8.22 11.46
C GLY A 43 1.23 7.54 11.47
N GLY A 44 1.55 6.89 10.36
CA GLY A 44 2.87 6.32 10.11
C GLY A 44 3.33 6.65 8.70
N ILE A 45 4.63 6.92 8.54
CA ILE A 45 5.23 7.20 7.25
C ILE A 45 6.42 6.28 7.07
N ASP A 46 6.45 5.60 5.93
CA ASP A 46 7.59 4.79 5.51
C ASP A 46 8.21 5.44 4.28
N LEU A 47 9.41 5.96 4.45
CA LEU A 47 10.12 6.69 3.41
C LEU A 47 11.00 5.74 2.60
N SER A 48 10.78 5.71 1.30
CA SER A 48 11.69 4.97 0.43
C SER A 48 12.94 5.79 0.13
N ALA A 49 14.07 5.09 0.08
CA ALA A 49 15.33 5.72 -0.31
C ALA A 49 15.59 5.59 -1.82
N THR A 50 15.33 4.44 -2.41
CA THR A 50 15.74 4.17 -3.80
C THR A 50 14.74 3.38 -4.62
N THR A 51 14.20 2.28 -4.11
CA THR A 51 13.47 1.31 -4.93
C THR A 51 12.01 1.13 -4.56
N ASP A 52 11.65 1.44 -3.33
CA ASP A 52 10.30 1.20 -2.84
C ASP A 52 9.42 2.44 -2.95
N LEU A 53 8.13 2.24 -2.76
CA LEU A 53 7.20 3.35 -2.65
C LEU A 53 7.31 4.01 -1.27
N THR A 54 7.15 5.32 -1.25
CA THR A 54 6.89 6.01 0.03
C THR A 54 5.42 5.83 0.36
N CYS A 55 5.14 5.48 1.59
CA CYS A 55 3.78 5.24 2.07
C CYS A 55 3.47 6.07 3.30
N ALA A 56 2.29 6.65 3.33
CA ALA A 56 1.73 7.25 4.53
C ALA A 56 0.43 6.55 4.87
N THR A 57 0.28 6.19 6.12
CA THR A 57 -0.91 5.47 6.62
C THR A 57 -1.48 6.22 7.80
N MET A 58 -2.79 6.40 7.80
CA MET A 58 -3.53 6.89 8.95
C MET A 58 -4.48 5.79 9.45
N LEU A 59 -4.42 5.51 10.73
CA LEU A 59 -5.29 4.56 11.40
C LEU A 59 -6.24 5.33 12.32
N PHE A 60 -7.53 5.16 12.10
CA PHE A 60 -8.55 5.87 12.87
C PHE A 60 -9.39 4.93 13.71
N LYS A 61 -9.80 5.41 14.87
CA LYS A 61 -10.85 4.80 15.68
C LYS A 61 -11.95 5.81 15.94
N THR A 62 -13.19 5.33 16.04
CA THR A 62 -14.31 6.16 16.45
C THR A 62 -14.79 5.74 17.84
N LEU A 63 -15.50 6.63 18.53
CA LEU A 63 -16.10 6.31 19.84
C LEU A 63 -17.28 5.36 19.71
N GLU A 64 -17.93 5.34 18.55
CA GLU A 64 -19.11 4.52 18.31
C GLU A 64 -18.78 3.03 18.17
N ASP A 65 -17.61 2.72 17.63
CA ASP A 65 -17.16 1.34 17.42
C ASP A 65 -15.67 1.21 17.75
N GLU A 66 -15.37 0.91 19.00
CA GLU A 66 -14.00 0.76 19.48
C GLU A 66 -13.27 -0.46 18.93
N LYS A 67 -14.00 -1.40 18.35
CA LYS A 67 -13.42 -2.64 17.81
C LYS A 67 -13.02 -2.50 16.34
N ARG A 68 -13.51 -1.48 15.65
CA ARG A 68 -13.27 -1.29 14.23
C ARG A 68 -12.19 -0.25 14.03
N PHE A 69 -11.26 -0.60 13.14
CA PHE A 69 -10.22 0.32 12.70
C PHE A 69 -10.51 0.75 11.26
N TYR A 70 -10.28 2.03 10.98
CA TYR A 70 -10.38 2.58 9.65
C TYR A 70 -8.99 2.99 9.21
N VAL A 71 -8.58 2.55 8.02
CA VAL A 71 -7.24 2.78 7.50
C VAL A 71 -7.33 3.56 6.20
N GLU A 72 -6.61 4.67 6.14
CA GLU A 72 -6.42 5.44 4.92
C GLU A 72 -4.94 5.41 4.57
N GLN A 73 -4.63 5.06 3.32
CA GLN A 73 -3.24 4.93 2.87
C GLN A 73 -3.04 5.67 1.56
N MET A 74 -1.85 6.22 1.39
CA MET A 74 -1.43 6.82 0.14
C MET A 74 0.03 6.47 -0.12
N TYR A 75 0.32 6.25 -1.39
CA TYR A 75 1.65 5.86 -1.85
C TYR A 75 2.16 6.91 -2.84
N TRP A 76 3.46 7.18 -2.79
CA TRP A 76 4.12 8.12 -3.70
C TRP A 76 5.33 7.49 -4.36
N ILE A 77 5.55 7.89 -5.61
CA ILE A 77 6.74 7.55 -6.38
C ILE A 77 7.27 8.84 -7.04
N PRO A 78 8.60 9.04 -7.11
CA PRO A 78 9.14 10.17 -7.85
C PRO A 78 8.78 10.09 -9.34
N GLU A 79 8.35 11.19 -9.91
CA GLU A 79 7.90 11.25 -11.31
C GLU A 79 8.95 10.76 -12.29
N GLU A 80 10.20 11.22 -12.11
CA GLU A 80 11.30 10.85 -12.99
C GLU A 80 11.69 9.37 -12.94
N LEU A 81 11.32 8.67 -11.88
CA LEU A 81 11.61 7.24 -11.71
C LEU A 81 10.46 6.33 -12.14
N LEU A 82 9.30 6.90 -12.44
CA LEU A 82 8.10 6.10 -12.73
C LEU A 82 8.30 5.16 -13.91
N GLU A 83 8.72 5.69 -15.06
CA GLU A 83 8.92 4.91 -16.28
C GLU A 83 10.00 3.84 -16.10
N LYS A 84 11.11 4.23 -15.50
CA LYS A 84 12.21 3.31 -15.22
C LYS A 84 11.75 2.13 -14.37
N ARG A 85 10.97 2.39 -13.33
CA ARG A 85 10.47 1.36 -12.44
C ARG A 85 9.46 0.44 -13.10
N VAL A 86 8.57 0.98 -13.91
CA VAL A 86 7.62 0.18 -14.67
C VAL A 86 8.38 -0.81 -15.57
N ASN A 87 9.43 -0.34 -16.24
CA ASN A 87 10.20 -1.16 -17.18
C ASN A 87 11.14 -2.15 -16.50
N GLU A 88 11.81 -1.74 -15.44
CA GLU A 88 12.81 -2.58 -14.76
C GLU A 88 12.21 -3.52 -13.73
N ASP A 89 11.31 -3.01 -12.89
CA ASP A 89 10.73 -3.79 -11.81
C ASP A 89 9.52 -4.61 -12.24
N LYS A 90 8.99 -4.33 -13.44
CA LYS A 90 7.80 -5.01 -13.99
C LYS A 90 6.57 -4.86 -13.10
N VAL A 91 6.49 -3.76 -12.37
CA VAL A 91 5.36 -3.42 -11.52
C VAL A 91 4.50 -2.37 -12.23
N PRO A 92 3.16 -2.52 -12.26
CA PRO A 92 2.30 -1.65 -13.03
C PRO A 92 2.00 -0.32 -12.32
N TYR A 93 3.04 0.45 -11.97
CA TYR A 93 2.89 1.74 -11.30
C TYR A 93 2.12 2.76 -12.14
N ASP A 94 2.25 2.71 -13.46
CA ASP A 94 1.54 3.57 -14.38
C ASP A 94 0.03 3.34 -14.33
N ILE A 95 -0.40 2.09 -14.24
CA ILE A 95 -1.80 1.71 -14.08
C ILE A 95 -2.33 2.18 -12.72
N TRP A 96 -1.55 1.97 -11.67
CA TRP A 96 -1.94 2.39 -10.31
C TRP A 96 -2.05 3.90 -10.19
N LEU A 97 -1.19 4.64 -10.90
CA LEU A 97 -1.29 6.10 -10.96
C LEU A 97 -2.61 6.54 -11.59
N LYS A 98 -2.99 5.94 -12.72
CA LYS A 98 -4.26 6.24 -13.39
C LYS A 98 -5.47 5.93 -12.53
N ARG A 99 -5.39 4.88 -11.71
CA ARG A 99 -6.48 4.48 -10.80
C ARG A 99 -6.49 5.26 -9.50
N GLY A 100 -5.54 6.15 -9.28
CA GLY A 100 -5.45 6.94 -8.06
C GLY A 100 -4.88 6.23 -6.85
N PHE A 101 -4.30 5.04 -7.02
CA PHE A 101 -3.70 4.28 -5.92
C PHE A 101 -2.32 4.79 -5.54
N VAL A 102 -1.62 5.43 -6.47
CA VAL A 102 -0.29 5.99 -6.30
C VAL A 102 -0.29 7.42 -6.80
N ARG A 103 0.45 8.28 -6.13
CA ARG A 103 0.69 9.66 -6.57
C ARG A 103 2.14 9.83 -6.98
N VAL A 104 2.40 10.80 -7.84
CA VAL A 104 3.77 11.15 -8.20
C VAL A 104 4.21 12.39 -7.43
N SER A 105 5.48 12.40 -7.05
CA SER A 105 6.16 13.57 -6.52
C SER A 105 7.04 14.14 -7.62
N PRO A 106 7.02 15.46 -7.87
CA PRO A 106 7.86 16.07 -8.91
C PRO A 106 9.35 15.80 -8.67
N GLY A 107 10.08 15.57 -9.76
CA GLY A 107 11.53 15.36 -9.71
C GLY A 107 11.92 13.92 -9.46
N ASN A 108 13.10 13.74 -8.87
CA ASN A 108 13.71 12.43 -8.63
C ASN A 108 13.70 12.00 -7.18
N SER A 109 13.07 12.77 -6.32
CA SER A 109 12.98 12.50 -4.88
C SER A 109 11.58 12.80 -4.36
N ILE A 110 11.27 12.22 -3.22
CA ILE A 110 10.03 12.53 -2.52
C ILE A 110 10.27 13.74 -1.62
N PHE A 111 9.45 14.76 -1.79
CA PHE A 111 9.45 15.95 -0.95
C PHE A 111 8.28 15.88 0.02
N ILE A 112 8.59 16.10 1.27
CA ILE A 112 7.62 16.07 2.35
C ILE A 112 7.38 17.49 2.85
#